data_e6c97dd9097b7a7060c85d0337673cbf
#
_entry.id   e6c97dd9097b7a7060c85d0337673cbf
#
_cell.length_a   1.000
_cell.length_b   1.000
_cell.length_c   1.000
_cell.angle_alpha   90.00
_cell.angle_beta   90.00
_cell.angle_gamma   90.00
#
_symmetry.space_group_name_H-M   'P 1'
#
loop_
_entity.id
_entity.type
_entity.pdbx_description
1 polymer ?
#
loop_
_entity_poly.entity_id
_entity_poly.type
_entity_poly.pdbx_seq_one_letter_code
_entity_poly.pdbx_strand_id
1 'polypeptide(L)' 'MAKFKIVENKYGKFNVMMKKYWFFPWTYLSDPKYSQLRWQSGTKRGAQAYINLKSSVRKQKN' A
#
# COMPACT_ATOMS: atom_id res chain seq x y z
N MET A 1 9.78 -2.13 -11.58
CA MET A 1 9.84 -2.10 -10.12
C MET A 1 8.66 -1.37 -9.54
N ALA A 2 8.05 -1.94 -8.54
CA ALA A 2 6.85 -1.33 -7.95
C ALA A 2 7.22 -0.15 -7.06
N LYS A 3 6.39 0.86 -7.09
CA LYS A 3 6.55 2.02 -6.22
C LYS A 3 5.34 2.13 -5.33
N PHE A 4 5.54 2.68 -4.15
CA PHE A 4 4.48 2.84 -3.16
C PHE A 4 4.44 4.26 -2.67
N LYS A 5 3.26 4.72 -2.26
CA LYS A 5 3.16 6.01 -1.61
C LYS A 5 1.99 5.98 -0.63
N ILE A 6 2.06 6.85 0.36
CA ILE A 6 1.05 6.96 1.39
C ILE A 6 0.21 8.20 1.11
N VAL A 7 -1.12 8.03 1.14
CA VAL A 7 -2.04 9.12 0.86
C VAL A 7 -3.02 9.24 2.02
N GLU A 8 -3.16 10.43 2.56
CA GLU A 8 -4.14 10.67 3.61
C GLU A 8 -5.51 10.90 2.99
N ASN A 9 -6.53 10.21 3.50
CA ASN A 9 -7.87 10.39 2.98
C ASN A 9 -8.65 11.38 3.83
N LYS A 10 -9.88 11.65 3.42
CA LYS A 10 -10.69 12.68 4.09
C LYS A 10 -11.16 12.27 5.49
N TYR A 11 -10.97 11.01 5.85
CA TYR A 11 -11.35 10.53 7.18
C TYR A 11 -10.19 10.54 8.16
N GLY A 12 -9.07 11.12 7.76
CA GLY A 12 -7.88 11.14 8.61
C GLY A 12 -7.14 9.82 8.66
N LYS A 13 -7.44 8.92 7.74
CA LYS A 13 -6.74 7.65 7.66
C LYS A 13 -5.77 7.67 6.49
N PHE A 14 -4.87 6.71 6.47
CA PHE A 14 -3.83 6.65 5.44
C PHE A 14 -4.03 5.44 4.56
N ASN A 15 -4.09 5.68 3.28
CA ASN A 15 -4.17 4.62 2.29
C ASN A 15 -2.80 4.43 1.65
N VAL A 16 -2.57 3.26 1.10
CA VAL A 16 -1.34 2.98 0.38
C VAL A 16 -1.68 2.80 -1.09
N MET A 17 -0.96 3.50 -1.94
CA MET A 17 -1.10 3.35 -3.38
C MET A 17 0.15 2.68 -3.92
N MET A 18 -0.03 1.92 -4.98
CA MET A 18 1.05 1.20 -5.61
C MET A 18 1.04 1.46 -7.11
N LYS A 19 2.21 1.56 -7.67
CA LYS A 19 2.39 1.66 -9.12
C LYS A 19 3.33 0.55 -9.55
N LYS A 20 2.81 -0.39 -10.32
CA LYS A 20 3.56 -1.56 -10.71
C LYS A 20 4.70 -1.25 -11.67
N TYR A 21 4.38 -0.47 -12.68
CA TYR A 21 5.36 -0.06 -13.69
C TYR A 21 5.19 1.42 -13.94
N TRP A 22 6.22 2.03 -14.51
CA TRP A 22 6.19 3.47 -14.72
C TRP A 22 5.02 3.93 -15.59
N PHE A 23 4.52 3.05 -16.45
CA PHE A 23 3.42 3.42 -17.35
C PHE A 23 2.06 3.00 -16.81
N PHE A 24 2.01 2.37 -15.63
CA PHE A 24 0.74 2.02 -15.01
C PHE A 24 0.27 3.14 -14.11
N PRO A 25 -1.05 3.32 -13.98
CA PRO A 25 -1.55 4.35 -13.06
C PRO A 25 -1.37 3.89 -11.61
N TRP A 26 -1.40 4.88 -10.72
CA TRP A 26 -1.41 4.57 -9.29
C TRP A 26 -2.74 3.93 -8.93
N THR A 27 -2.69 2.86 -8.15
CA THR A 27 -3.90 2.18 -7.69
C THR A 27 -3.82 1.98 -6.19
N TYR A 28 -4.97 1.93 -5.55
CA TYR A 28 -5.02 1.66 -4.12
C TYR A 28 -4.83 0.18 -3.87
N LEU A 29 -4.12 -0.13 -2.79
CA LEU A 29 -4.00 -1.51 -2.36
C LEU A 29 -5.27 -1.92 -1.64
N SER A 30 -5.67 -3.17 -1.85
CA SER A 30 -6.87 -3.69 -1.23
C SER A 30 -6.54 -4.34 0.10
N ASP A 31 -7.54 -4.39 0.98
CA ASP A 31 -7.43 -5.11 2.23
C ASP A 31 -7.32 -6.60 1.90
N PRO A 32 -6.34 -7.30 2.47
CA PRO A 32 -6.19 -8.73 2.18
C PRO A 32 -7.37 -9.58 2.62
N LYS A 33 -8.12 -9.11 3.62
CA LYS A 33 -9.30 -9.82 4.07
C LYS A 33 -10.53 -9.50 3.24
N TYR A 34 -10.63 -8.26 2.83
CA TYR A 34 -11.81 -7.78 2.09
C TYR A 34 -11.34 -7.09 0.83
N SER A 35 -11.22 -7.85 -0.23
CA SER A 35 -10.64 -7.33 -1.48
C SER A 35 -11.42 -6.18 -2.08
N GLN A 36 -12.68 -5.99 -1.66
CA GLN A 36 -13.48 -4.87 -2.14
C GLN A 36 -13.15 -3.57 -1.44
N LEU A 37 -12.48 -3.63 -0.30
CA LEU A 37 -12.16 -2.46 0.48
C LEU A 37 -10.71 -2.06 0.29
N ARG A 38 -10.47 -0.76 0.31
CA ARG A 38 -9.10 -0.27 0.27
C ARG A 38 -8.47 -0.47 1.63
N TRP A 39 -7.24 -0.93 1.63
CA TRP A 39 -6.50 -1.05 2.87
C TRP A 39 -6.20 0.35 3.41
N GLN A 40 -6.34 0.53 4.70
CA GLN A 40 -6.06 1.82 5.32
C GLN A 40 -5.51 1.62 6.71
N SER A 41 -4.80 2.62 7.19
CA SER A 41 -4.19 2.61 8.50
C SER A 41 -4.57 3.88 9.24
N GLY A 42 -4.63 3.81 10.55
CA GLY A 42 -4.89 5.00 11.36
C GLY A 42 -3.68 5.89 11.52
N THR A 43 -2.49 5.41 11.17
CA THR A 43 -1.27 6.18 11.32
C THR A 43 -0.40 6.02 10.08
N LYS A 44 0.43 7.04 9.86
CA LYS A 44 1.37 6.99 8.76
C LYS A 44 2.41 5.89 8.97
N ARG A 45 2.81 5.69 10.22
CA ARG A 45 3.78 4.65 10.54
C ARG A 45 3.24 3.27 10.20
N GLY A 46 1.97 3.02 10.47
CA GLY A 46 1.35 1.76 10.11
C GLY A 46 1.32 1.54 8.62
N ALA A 47 1.07 2.60 7.85
CA ALA A 47 1.07 2.51 6.39
C ALA A 47 2.47 2.19 5.89
N GLN A 48 3.49 2.82 6.48
CA GLN A 48 4.87 2.56 6.07
C GLN A 48 5.26 1.12 6.39
N ALA A 49 4.82 0.61 7.54
CA ALA A 49 5.10 -0.77 7.90
C ALA A 49 4.46 -1.74 6.90
N TYR A 50 3.27 -1.42 6.43
CA TYR A 50 2.59 -2.23 5.45
C TYR A 50 3.37 -2.26 4.13
N ILE A 51 3.87 -1.10 3.72
CA ILE A 51 4.69 -1.01 2.52
C ILE A 51 5.95 -1.87 2.68
N ASN A 52 6.60 -1.77 3.83
CA ASN A 52 7.81 -2.54 4.09
C ASN A 52 7.53 -4.04 4.03
N LEU A 53 6.39 -4.44 4.57
CA LEU A 53 6.01 -5.84 4.54
C LEU A 53 5.80 -6.33 3.11
N LYS A 54 5.09 -5.55 2.31
CA LYS A 54 4.86 -5.92 0.92
C LYS A 54 6.16 -5.97 0.13
N SER A 55 7.03 -5.04 0.41
CA SER A 55 8.31 -4.95 -0.27
C SER A 55 9.23 -6.11 0.09
N SER A 56 9.28 -6.47 1.37
CA SER A 56 10.21 -7.50 1.81
C SER A 56 9.76 -8.91 1.49
N VAL A 57 8.48 -9.13 1.23
CA VAL A 57 8.01 -10.46 0.84
C VAL A 57 8.78 -10.97 -0.36
N ARG A 58 9.09 -10.10 -1.30
CA ARG A 58 9.84 -10.52 -2.47
C ARG A 58 11.25 -10.95 -2.15
N LYS A 59 11.86 -10.28 -1.21
CA LYS A 59 13.24 -10.57 -0.87
C LYS A 59 13.37 -11.85 -0.10
N GLN A 60 12.35 -12.20 0.62
CA GLN A 60 12.41 -13.42 1.42
C GLN A 60 12.18 -14.68 0.64
N LYS A 61 11.96 -14.53 -0.61
CA LYS A 61 11.70 -15.66 -1.43
C LYS A 61 12.86 -16.59 -1.58
N ASN A 62 13.95 -16.26 -1.30
CA ASN A 62 15.09 -17.13 -1.52
C ASN A 62 15.22 -18.20 -0.61
#